data_c729941501b1728e908dfe366f1475dc
#
_entry.id   c729941501b1728e908dfe366f1475dc
#
_cell.length_a   1.000
_cell.length_b   1.000
_cell.length_c   1.000
_cell.angle_alpha   90.00
_cell.angle_beta   90.00
_cell.angle_gamma   90.00
#
_symmetry.space_group_name_H-M   'P 1'
#
loop_
_entity.id
_entity.type
_entity.pdbx_description
1 polymer ?
#
loop_
_entity_poly.entity_id
_entity_poly.type
_entity_poly.pdbx_seq_one_letter_code
_entity_poly.pdbx_strand_id
1 'polypeptide(L)'
;LLPILQLTDQTSEHVQVIVVVPGRELALQSALVMKDVGTGVRACACYGGRTAMEEHRTLKKVKPQIVFGTPGRLNDHLDKQNILTDSVKYLVIDEFDKCMEMGFYKEMAALFDKLPAGIRLILLSATDAEEMPDFLARGRGGKPKGKNSNNIRRINYSVMAEETSQRVMTFRVASPTKDKLNTL
;
A
#
# COMPACT_ATOMS: atom_id res chain seq x y z
N LEU A 1 7.85 2.73 5.80
CA LEU A 1 8.72 2.80 4.60
C LEU A 1 10.20 2.56 4.92
N LEU A 2 10.75 3.12 6.00
CA LEU A 2 12.20 3.01 6.33
C LEU A 2 12.74 1.56 6.35
N PRO A 3 12.06 0.57 6.97
CA PRO A 3 12.54 -0.82 6.92
C PRO A 3 12.58 -1.40 5.51
N ILE A 4 11.66 -0.98 4.64
CA ILE A 4 11.61 -1.42 3.23
C ILE A 4 12.83 -0.92 2.47
N LEU A 5 13.26 0.33 2.72
CA LEU A 5 14.45 0.90 2.10
C LEU A 5 15.71 0.09 2.39
N GLN A 6 15.87 -0.36 3.63
CA GLN A 6 17.01 -1.19 4.04
C GLN A 6 17.04 -2.57 3.37
N LEU A 7 15.87 -3.06 2.96
CA LEU A 7 15.70 -4.38 2.34
C LEU A 7 15.70 -4.32 0.81
N THR A 8 15.74 -3.11 0.23
CA THR A 8 15.68 -2.89 -1.21
C THR A 8 17.09 -2.78 -1.79
N ASP A 9 17.39 -3.60 -2.78
CA ASP A 9 18.63 -3.50 -3.55
C ASP A 9 18.53 -2.31 -4.51
N GLN A 10 19.31 -1.26 -4.25
CA GLN A 10 19.31 -0.02 -5.03
C GLN A 10 19.93 -0.19 -6.42
N THR A 11 20.74 -1.21 -6.63
CA THR A 11 21.41 -1.47 -7.92
C THR A 11 20.49 -2.15 -8.92
N SER A 12 19.43 -2.79 -8.44
CA SER A 12 18.45 -3.49 -9.28
C SER A 12 17.67 -2.53 -10.18
N GLU A 13 17.40 -2.96 -11.40
CA GLU A 13 16.53 -2.27 -12.34
C GLU A 13 15.08 -2.83 -12.35
N HIS A 14 14.76 -3.72 -11.40
CA HIS A 14 13.49 -4.40 -11.31
C HIS A 14 12.72 -3.99 -10.06
N VAL A 15 11.40 -4.06 -10.16
CA VAL A 15 10.49 -3.80 -9.03
C VAL A 15 10.65 -4.91 -7.99
N GLN A 16 10.98 -4.53 -6.76
CA GLN A 16 11.14 -5.43 -5.62
C GLN A 16 10.02 -5.28 -4.60
N VAL A 17 9.38 -4.13 -4.57
CA VAL A 17 8.33 -3.79 -3.61
C VAL A 17 7.14 -3.20 -4.33
N ILE A 18 5.97 -3.74 -4.07
CA ILE A 18 4.68 -3.17 -4.47
C ILE A 18 3.98 -2.68 -3.21
N VAL A 19 3.56 -1.42 -3.20
CA VAL A 19 2.80 -0.79 -2.12
C VAL A 19 1.43 -0.43 -2.64
N VAL A 20 0.42 -1.10 -2.13
CA VAL A 20 -0.99 -0.82 -2.41
C VAL A 20 -1.47 0.27 -1.47
N VAL A 21 -2.13 1.27 -2.01
CA VAL A 21 -2.76 2.37 -1.27
C VAL A 21 -4.18 2.61 -1.77
N PRO A 22 -5.12 3.08 -0.93
CA PRO A 22 -6.52 3.25 -1.32
C PRO A 22 -6.75 4.36 -2.33
N GLY A 23 -5.89 5.38 -2.37
CA GLY A 23 -6.09 6.58 -3.16
C GLY A 23 -4.87 7.05 -3.94
N ARG A 24 -5.14 7.76 -5.05
CA ARG A 24 -4.11 8.34 -5.93
C ARG A 24 -3.20 9.35 -5.22
N GLU A 25 -3.76 10.12 -4.31
CA GLU A 25 -3.03 11.17 -3.58
C GLU A 25 -1.99 10.54 -2.67
N LEU A 26 -2.36 9.48 -1.95
CA LEU A 26 -1.43 8.74 -1.10
C LEU A 26 -0.32 8.07 -1.91
N ALA A 27 -0.65 7.52 -3.10
CA ALA A 27 0.36 6.96 -4.00
C ALA A 27 1.40 8.01 -4.42
N LEU A 28 0.93 9.20 -4.80
CA LEU A 28 1.81 10.31 -5.19
C LEU A 28 2.67 10.80 -4.03
N GLN A 29 2.05 11.08 -2.88
CA GLN A 29 2.77 11.55 -1.69
C GLN A 29 3.84 10.56 -1.27
N SER A 30 3.51 9.27 -1.22
CA SER A 30 4.45 8.22 -0.83
C SER A 30 5.64 8.13 -1.78
N ALA A 31 5.40 8.22 -3.08
CA ALA A 31 6.48 8.22 -4.08
C ALA A 31 7.38 9.47 -3.98
N LEU A 32 6.79 10.64 -3.68
CA LEU A 32 7.55 11.87 -3.46
C LEU A 32 8.39 11.80 -2.19
N VAL A 33 7.82 11.36 -1.07
CA VAL A 33 8.55 11.15 0.18
C VAL A 33 9.73 10.21 -0.02
N MET A 34 9.55 9.13 -0.79
CA MET A 34 10.65 8.21 -1.09
C MET A 34 11.80 8.87 -1.85
N LYS A 35 11.48 9.77 -2.78
CA LYS A 35 12.48 10.56 -3.51
C LYS A 35 13.20 11.53 -2.60
N ASP A 36 12.46 12.20 -1.70
CA ASP A 36 13.00 13.24 -0.80
C ASP A 36 13.91 12.65 0.30
N VAL A 37 13.70 11.38 0.68
CA VAL A 37 14.58 10.68 1.64
C VAL A 37 16.02 10.51 1.10
N GLY A 38 16.23 10.65 -0.22
CA GLY A 38 17.55 10.75 -0.82
C GLY A 38 18.40 9.47 -0.75
N THR A 39 17.78 8.30 -0.60
CA THR A 39 18.50 7.01 -0.47
C THR A 39 19.03 6.44 -1.78
N GLY A 40 18.72 7.07 -2.93
CA GLY A 40 19.01 6.51 -4.24
C GLY A 40 18.00 5.45 -4.73
N VAL A 41 17.06 5.01 -3.89
CA VAL A 41 15.97 4.11 -4.28
C VAL A 41 15.00 4.88 -5.18
N ARG A 42 14.72 4.31 -6.35
CA ARG A 42 13.78 4.89 -7.31
C ARG A 42 12.37 4.37 -7.03
N ALA A 43 11.43 5.30 -6.95
CA ALA A 43 10.01 5.00 -6.73
C ALA A 43 9.14 5.64 -7.81
N CYS A 44 8.03 4.98 -8.15
CA CYS A 44 6.99 5.50 -9.03
C CYS A 44 5.62 5.32 -8.41
N ALA A 45 4.68 6.19 -8.81
CA ALA A 45 3.28 6.08 -8.49
C ALA A 45 2.47 5.67 -9.73
N CYS A 46 1.60 4.65 -9.58
CA CYS A 46 0.69 4.14 -10.59
C CYS A 46 -0.77 4.27 -10.08
N TYR A 47 -1.56 5.15 -10.69
CA TYR A 47 -2.93 5.45 -10.23
C TYR A 47 -3.85 5.87 -11.37
N GLY A 48 -5.16 5.76 -11.18
CA GLY A 48 -6.14 6.18 -12.17
C GLY A 48 -6.12 7.69 -12.47
N GLY A 49 -6.55 8.08 -13.66
CA GLY A 49 -6.59 9.48 -14.11
C GLY A 49 -5.47 9.89 -15.08
N ARG A 50 -4.43 9.08 -15.23
CA ARG A 50 -3.46 9.16 -16.34
C ARG A 50 -3.65 8.01 -17.30
N THR A 51 -3.13 8.14 -18.51
CA THR A 51 -3.13 7.01 -19.44
C THR A 51 -2.15 5.94 -18.95
N ALA A 52 -2.52 4.66 -19.06
CA ALA A 52 -1.61 3.56 -18.71
C ALA A 52 -0.32 3.59 -19.53
N MET A 53 -0.36 4.17 -20.73
CA MET A 53 0.80 4.32 -21.62
C MET A 53 1.82 5.33 -21.06
N GLU A 54 1.37 6.44 -20.49
CA GLU A 54 2.29 7.43 -19.87
C GLU A 54 2.96 6.84 -18.63
N GLU A 55 2.22 6.11 -17.80
CA GLU A 55 2.80 5.41 -16.66
C GLU A 55 3.78 4.33 -17.10
N HIS A 56 3.45 3.57 -18.15
CA HIS A 56 4.37 2.58 -18.71
C HIS A 56 5.69 3.20 -19.20
N ARG A 57 5.63 4.34 -19.90
CA ARG A 57 6.84 5.08 -20.33
C ARG A 57 7.65 5.52 -19.11
N THR A 58 6.99 5.99 -18.05
CA THR A 58 7.64 6.39 -16.81
C THR A 58 8.32 5.20 -16.12
N LEU A 59 7.64 4.07 -16.00
CA LEU A 59 8.19 2.83 -15.43
C LEU A 59 9.43 2.37 -16.20
N LYS A 60 9.39 2.38 -17.54
CA LYS A 60 10.54 2.02 -18.38
C LYS A 60 11.73 2.98 -18.22
N LYS A 61 11.46 4.27 -18.09
CA LYS A 61 12.51 5.30 -17.95
C LYS A 61 13.15 5.28 -16.57
N VAL A 62 12.34 5.18 -15.52
CA VAL A 62 12.79 5.29 -14.12
C VAL A 62 13.36 3.95 -13.62
N LYS A 63 12.84 2.81 -14.09
CA LYS A 63 13.18 1.47 -13.61
C LYS A 63 13.10 1.40 -12.07
N PRO A 64 11.91 1.64 -11.48
CA PRO A 64 11.78 1.77 -10.04
C PRO A 64 11.97 0.45 -9.33
N GLN A 65 12.53 0.48 -8.13
CA GLN A 65 12.55 -0.65 -7.20
C GLN A 65 11.25 -0.73 -6.39
N ILE A 66 10.58 0.40 -6.18
CA ILE A 66 9.34 0.48 -5.41
C ILE A 66 8.25 1.12 -6.27
N VAL A 67 7.08 0.48 -6.31
CA VAL A 67 5.90 1.04 -6.99
C VAL A 67 4.77 1.20 -5.99
N PHE A 68 4.28 2.42 -5.86
CA PHE A 68 3.06 2.76 -5.12
C PHE A 68 1.88 2.81 -6.08
N GLY A 69 0.73 2.27 -5.70
CA GLY A 69 -0.41 2.38 -6.59
C GLY A 69 -1.74 1.94 -6.00
N THR A 70 -2.80 2.34 -6.70
CA THR A 70 -4.15 1.86 -6.37
C THR A 70 -4.35 0.44 -6.90
N PRO A 71 -5.16 -0.40 -6.23
CA PRO A 71 -5.30 -1.83 -6.56
C PRO A 71 -5.62 -2.11 -8.02
N GLY A 72 -6.60 -1.41 -8.59
CA GLY A 72 -7.01 -1.61 -9.99
C GLY A 72 -5.90 -1.24 -10.99
N ARG A 73 -5.16 -0.13 -10.75
CA ARG A 73 -4.09 0.30 -11.65
C ARG A 73 -2.87 -0.61 -11.59
N LEU A 74 -2.53 -1.08 -10.41
CA LEU A 74 -1.45 -2.07 -10.26
C LEU A 74 -1.78 -3.36 -11.00
N ASN A 75 -3.04 -3.86 -10.90
CA ASN A 75 -3.49 -5.01 -11.66
C ASN A 75 -3.37 -4.80 -13.18
N ASP A 76 -3.76 -3.63 -13.68
CA ASP A 76 -3.65 -3.30 -15.11
C ASP A 76 -2.18 -3.35 -15.60
N HIS A 77 -1.24 -2.83 -14.81
CA HIS A 77 0.18 -2.88 -15.14
C HIS A 77 0.77 -4.30 -15.05
N LEU A 78 0.31 -5.11 -14.10
CA LEU A 78 0.72 -6.52 -14.00
C LEU A 78 0.18 -7.34 -15.18
N ASP A 79 -1.09 -7.16 -15.55
CA ASP A 79 -1.72 -7.86 -16.68
C ASP A 79 -1.06 -7.51 -18.01
N LYS A 80 -0.64 -6.26 -18.17
CA LYS A 80 0.08 -5.78 -19.36
C LYS A 80 1.59 -6.05 -19.31
N GLN A 81 2.08 -6.72 -18.28
CA GLN A 81 3.51 -6.99 -18.07
C GLN A 81 4.38 -5.72 -18.06
N ASN A 82 3.80 -4.58 -17.70
CA ASN A 82 4.53 -3.32 -17.51
C ASN A 82 5.34 -3.33 -16.21
N ILE A 83 4.92 -4.14 -15.24
CA ILE A 83 5.62 -4.48 -14.01
C ILE A 83 5.83 -5.99 -14.03
N LEU A 84 7.10 -6.41 -14.09
CA LEU A 84 7.48 -7.81 -13.97
C LEU A 84 7.53 -8.20 -12.50
N THR A 85 7.02 -9.37 -12.19
CA THR A 85 6.84 -9.83 -10.80
C THR A 85 8.00 -10.65 -10.26
N ASP A 86 8.89 -11.16 -11.11
CA ASP A 86 9.93 -12.13 -10.76
C ASP A 86 10.87 -11.66 -9.63
N SER A 87 11.12 -10.36 -9.57
CA SER A 87 11.98 -9.74 -8.55
C SER A 87 11.21 -9.18 -7.35
N VAL A 88 9.87 -9.28 -7.33
CA VAL A 88 9.05 -8.77 -6.23
C VAL A 88 9.22 -9.65 -5.00
N LYS A 89 9.65 -9.04 -3.91
CA LYS A 89 9.90 -9.68 -2.62
C LYS A 89 8.89 -9.27 -1.55
N TYR A 90 8.33 -8.08 -1.68
CA TYR A 90 7.46 -7.49 -0.68
C TYR A 90 6.18 -6.93 -1.31
N LEU A 91 5.06 -7.25 -0.69
CA LEU A 91 3.77 -6.59 -0.89
C LEU A 91 3.39 -5.86 0.39
N VAL A 92 3.22 -4.57 0.31
CA VAL A 92 2.72 -3.74 1.40
C VAL A 92 1.32 -3.28 1.04
N ILE A 93 0.37 -3.41 1.95
CA ILE A 93 -0.95 -2.81 1.82
C ILE A 93 -1.08 -1.78 2.93
N ASP A 94 -1.06 -0.52 2.54
CA ASP A 94 -1.19 0.61 3.46
C ASP A 94 -2.64 1.06 3.52
N GLU A 95 -3.07 1.55 4.69
CA GLU A 95 -4.48 1.84 4.98
C GLU A 95 -5.40 0.67 4.56
N PHE A 96 -5.05 -0.55 5.02
CA PHE A 96 -5.76 -1.77 4.65
C PHE A 96 -7.26 -1.69 4.93
N ASP A 97 -7.65 -1.14 6.09
CA ASP A 97 -9.03 -0.88 6.47
C ASP A 97 -9.74 -0.01 5.42
N LYS A 98 -9.11 1.05 4.95
CA LYS A 98 -9.66 1.91 3.89
C LYS A 98 -9.77 1.21 2.55
N CYS A 99 -8.80 0.38 2.19
CA CYS A 99 -8.89 -0.45 1.00
C CYS A 99 -10.11 -1.40 1.05
N MET A 100 -10.40 -1.96 2.22
CA MET A 100 -11.57 -2.83 2.43
C MET A 100 -12.88 -2.05 2.39
N GLU A 101 -12.96 -0.89 3.08
CA GLU A 101 -14.12 0.01 3.06
C GLU A 101 -14.48 0.48 1.64
N MET A 102 -13.48 0.74 0.80
CA MET A 102 -13.67 1.15 -0.59
C MET A 102 -14.03 -0.01 -1.53
N GLY A 103 -14.10 -1.23 -1.03
CA GLY A 103 -14.50 -2.40 -1.79
C GLY A 103 -13.43 -3.01 -2.70
N PHE A 104 -12.14 -2.72 -2.47
CA PHE A 104 -11.03 -3.23 -3.29
C PHE A 104 -10.63 -4.68 -2.99
N TYR A 105 -11.48 -5.43 -2.31
CA TYR A 105 -11.20 -6.83 -1.94
C TYR A 105 -10.79 -7.68 -3.15
N LYS A 106 -11.57 -7.62 -4.23
CA LYS A 106 -11.34 -8.44 -5.44
C LYS A 106 -10.04 -8.07 -6.14
N GLU A 107 -9.76 -6.78 -6.24
CA GLU A 107 -8.54 -6.25 -6.85
C GLU A 107 -7.30 -6.61 -6.04
N MET A 108 -7.38 -6.56 -4.72
CA MET A 108 -6.28 -6.97 -3.84
C MET A 108 -6.03 -8.47 -3.90
N ALA A 109 -7.09 -9.29 -3.94
CA ALA A 109 -6.97 -10.74 -4.11
C ALA A 109 -6.33 -11.09 -5.45
N ALA A 110 -6.81 -10.48 -6.56
CA ALA A 110 -6.25 -10.68 -7.89
C ALA A 110 -4.78 -10.26 -7.98
N LEU A 111 -4.41 -9.14 -7.35
CA LEU A 111 -3.03 -8.67 -7.28
C LEU A 111 -2.16 -9.66 -6.51
N PHE A 112 -2.63 -10.13 -5.37
CA PHE A 112 -1.91 -11.10 -4.54
C PHE A 112 -1.66 -12.41 -5.30
N ASP A 113 -2.61 -12.88 -6.09
CA ASP A 113 -2.48 -14.13 -6.87
C ASP A 113 -1.45 -14.02 -8.02
N LYS A 114 -1.19 -12.82 -8.53
CA LYS A 114 -0.22 -12.57 -9.60
C LYS A 114 1.24 -12.49 -9.12
N LEU A 115 1.46 -12.31 -7.83
CA LEU A 115 2.80 -12.12 -7.29
C LEU A 115 3.51 -13.45 -6.98
N PRO A 116 4.86 -13.55 -6.90
CA PRO A 116 5.59 -14.77 -6.64
C PRO A 116 5.20 -15.46 -5.33
N ALA A 117 5.26 -16.77 -5.27
CA ALA A 117 5.12 -17.51 -4.01
C ALA A 117 6.28 -17.14 -3.07
N GLY A 118 6.01 -16.87 -1.80
CA GLY A 118 7.07 -16.54 -0.85
C GLY A 118 7.38 -15.06 -0.68
N ILE A 119 6.61 -14.17 -1.33
CA ILE A 119 6.68 -12.75 -0.98
C ILE A 119 6.34 -12.55 0.49
N ARG A 120 6.96 -11.56 1.10
CA ARG A 120 6.56 -11.09 2.44
C ARG A 120 5.44 -10.08 2.29
N LEU A 121 4.32 -10.36 2.96
CA LEU A 121 3.18 -9.46 3.04
C LEU A 121 3.26 -8.61 4.31
N ILE A 122 3.01 -7.31 4.18
CA ILE A 122 2.94 -6.35 5.27
C ILE A 122 1.62 -5.60 5.15
N LEU A 123 0.81 -5.66 6.19
CA LEU A 123 -0.46 -4.94 6.29
C LEU A 123 -0.31 -3.83 7.32
N LEU A 124 -0.71 -2.63 6.94
CA LEU A 124 -0.78 -1.46 7.82
C LEU A 124 -2.24 -1.00 7.89
N SER A 125 -2.77 -0.85 9.08
CA SER A 125 -4.16 -0.46 9.32
C SER A 125 -4.25 0.40 10.56
N ALA A 126 -5.11 1.41 10.53
CA ALA A 126 -5.41 2.25 11.70
C ALA A 126 -6.38 1.54 12.66
N THR A 127 -7.21 0.65 12.13
CA THR A 127 -8.17 -0.14 12.91
C THR A 127 -7.73 -1.60 12.99
N ASP A 128 -8.13 -2.27 14.05
CA ASP A 128 -7.90 -3.71 14.17
C ASP A 128 -8.85 -4.45 13.23
N ALA A 129 -8.31 -5.21 12.30
CA ALA A 129 -9.11 -6.06 11.43
C ALA A 129 -9.58 -7.27 12.25
N GLU A 130 -10.88 -7.32 12.56
CA GLU A 130 -11.48 -8.42 13.31
C GLU A 130 -11.30 -9.76 12.58
N GLU A 131 -11.43 -9.74 11.26
CA GLU A 131 -11.25 -10.93 10.43
C GLU A 131 -10.19 -10.70 9.32
N MET A 132 -9.33 -11.70 9.18
CA MET A 132 -8.34 -11.71 8.10
C MET A 132 -9.03 -12.11 6.79
N PRO A 133 -8.89 -11.35 5.70
CA PRO A 133 -9.48 -11.70 4.41
C PRO A 133 -9.11 -13.10 3.94
N ASP A 134 -10.07 -13.79 3.34
CA ASP A 134 -9.92 -15.17 2.86
C ASP A 134 -8.73 -15.37 1.93
N PHE A 135 -8.43 -14.40 1.05
CA PHE A 135 -7.30 -14.53 0.11
C PHE A 135 -5.95 -14.57 0.84
N LEU A 136 -5.87 -14.00 2.03
CA LEU A 136 -4.68 -14.08 2.89
C LEU A 136 -4.65 -15.37 3.71
N ALA A 137 -5.83 -15.85 4.14
CA ALA A 137 -5.95 -17.07 4.93
C ALA A 137 -5.75 -18.33 4.10
N ARG A 138 -6.27 -18.37 2.88
CA ARG A 138 -6.23 -19.55 2.00
C ARG A 138 -4.88 -19.76 1.30
N GLY A 139 -4.03 -18.73 1.22
CA GLY A 139 -2.86 -18.82 0.37
C GLY A 139 -3.21 -18.85 -1.13
N ARG A 140 -2.19 -18.89 -1.99
CA ARG A 140 -2.35 -18.84 -3.44
C ARG A 140 -3.04 -20.05 -4.01
N GLY A 141 -3.92 -19.81 -4.98
CA GLY A 141 -4.61 -20.86 -5.73
C GLY A 141 -5.65 -21.61 -4.92
N GLY A 142 -6.19 -21.02 -3.83
CA GLY A 142 -7.26 -21.61 -3.04
C GLY A 142 -6.87 -22.88 -2.27
N LYS A 143 -5.59 -23.24 -2.24
CA LYS A 143 -5.13 -24.36 -1.42
C LYS A 143 -5.06 -23.93 0.03
N PRO A 144 -5.75 -24.64 0.97
CA PRO A 144 -5.62 -24.33 2.38
C PRO A 144 -4.13 -24.44 2.76
N LYS A 145 -3.58 -23.39 3.33
CA LYS A 145 -2.27 -23.48 3.97
C LYS A 145 -2.38 -24.54 5.07
N GLY A 146 -1.47 -25.50 5.08
CA GLY A 146 -1.42 -26.52 6.15
C GLY A 146 -1.36 -25.87 7.54
N LYS A 147 -1.68 -26.62 8.58
CA LYS A 147 -1.79 -26.16 9.98
C LYS A 147 -0.63 -25.31 10.53
N ASN A 148 0.50 -25.21 9.82
CA ASN A 148 1.69 -24.42 10.20
C ASN A 148 1.79 -23.05 9.52
N SER A 149 0.76 -22.58 8.83
CA SER A 149 0.84 -21.30 8.07
C SER A 149 0.48 -20.06 8.90
N ASN A 150 0.29 -20.18 10.20
CA ASN A 150 -0.04 -19.07 11.11
C ASN A 150 1.20 -18.24 11.52
N ASN A 151 2.12 -17.99 10.60
CA ASN A 151 3.26 -17.10 10.87
C ASN A 151 2.89 -15.62 10.62
N ILE A 152 1.66 -15.23 10.99
CA ILE A 152 1.24 -13.83 11.01
C ILE A 152 1.70 -13.24 12.32
N ARG A 153 2.66 -12.32 12.24
CA ARG A 153 3.07 -11.51 13.39
C ARG A 153 2.21 -10.27 13.43
N ARG A 154 1.33 -10.16 14.41
CA ARG A 154 0.55 -8.95 14.67
C ARG A 154 1.32 -8.06 15.65
N ILE A 155 1.43 -6.79 15.33
CA ILE A 155 2.03 -5.77 16.18
C ILE A 155 0.95 -4.69 16.36
N ASN A 156 0.47 -4.52 17.58
CA ASN A 156 -0.59 -3.56 17.90
C ASN A 156 -0.02 -2.44 18.78
N TYR A 157 -0.17 -1.20 18.31
CA TYR A 157 0.23 0.02 19.01
C TYR A 157 -0.98 0.83 19.52
N SER A 158 -2.21 0.29 19.47
CA SER A 158 -3.44 1.01 19.85
C SER A 158 -3.42 1.47 21.31
N VAL A 159 -2.78 0.72 22.21
CA VAL A 159 -2.65 1.10 23.63
C VAL A 159 -1.88 2.42 23.78
N MET A 160 -0.85 2.65 22.95
CA MET A 160 -0.13 3.93 22.93
C MET A 160 -0.96 5.06 22.32
N ALA A 161 -1.89 4.75 21.42
CA ALA A 161 -2.78 5.74 20.81
C ALA A 161 -3.83 6.28 21.79
N GLU A 162 -4.31 5.46 22.73
CA GLU A 162 -5.25 5.89 23.77
C GLU A 162 -4.61 6.95 24.70
N GLU A 163 -3.36 6.75 25.10
CA GLU A 163 -2.62 7.75 25.89
C GLU A 163 -2.42 9.07 25.12
N THR A 164 -2.22 9.00 23.81
CA THR A 164 -2.06 10.17 22.95
C THR A 164 -3.39 10.88 22.74
N SER A 165 -4.49 10.15 22.60
CA SER A 165 -5.84 10.70 22.46
C SER A 165 -6.27 11.53 23.69
N GLN A 166 -5.85 11.13 24.90
CA GLN A 166 -6.12 11.89 26.12
C GLN A 166 -5.43 13.27 26.18
N ARG A 167 -4.42 13.49 25.34
CA ARG A 167 -3.70 14.78 25.23
C ARG A 167 -4.30 15.74 24.20
N VAL A 168 -5.26 15.28 23.40
CA VAL A 168 -5.92 16.10 22.39
C VAL A 168 -7.16 16.74 23.00
N MET A 169 -7.12 18.07 23.15
CA MET A 169 -8.28 18.84 23.56
C MET A 169 -9.08 19.24 22.32
N THR A 170 -10.34 18.83 22.27
CA THR A 170 -11.27 19.20 21.20
C THR A 170 -12.21 20.30 21.70
N PHE A 171 -12.32 21.36 20.91
CA PHE A 171 -13.25 22.44 21.17
C PHE A 171 -14.33 22.48 20.12
N ARG A 172 -15.56 22.73 20.53
CA ARG A 172 -16.68 22.98 19.61
C ARG A 172 -16.98 24.45 19.59
N VAL A 173 -16.77 25.09 18.44
CA VAL A 173 -17.10 26.49 18.22
C VAL A 173 -18.45 26.57 17.51
N ALA A 174 -19.41 27.25 18.09
CA ALA A 174 -20.69 27.49 17.45
C ALA A 174 -20.55 28.65 16.44
N SER A 175 -20.84 28.36 15.17
CA SER A 175 -20.88 29.38 14.13
C SER A 175 -22.29 29.94 14.00
N PRO A 176 -22.49 31.27 14.20
CA PRO A 176 -23.80 31.89 14.05
C PRO A 176 -24.24 32.03 12.58
N THR A 177 -23.32 31.79 11.65
CA THR A 177 -23.57 31.88 10.21
C THR A 177 -23.28 30.55 9.50
N LYS A 178 -23.78 30.40 8.27
CA LYS A 178 -23.43 29.24 7.42
C LYS A 178 -21.99 29.28 6.94
N ASP A 179 -21.33 30.42 7.02
CA ASP A 179 -19.94 30.60 6.67
C ASP A 179 -19.03 30.29 7.88
N LYS A 180 -18.59 29.02 7.92
CA LYS A 180 -17.78 28.50 9.04
C LYS A 180 -16.36 29.05 9.08
N LEU A 181 -15.82 29.53 7.95
CA LEU A 181 -14.45 30.02 7.86
C LEU A 181 -14.30 31.40 8.57
N ASN A 182 -15.34 32.20 8.58
CA ASN A 182 -15.32 33.52 9.28
C ASN A 182 -15.51 33.40 10.81
N THR A 183 -15.69 32.18 11.33
CA THR A 183 -15.88 31.93 12.76
C THR A 183 -14.61 31.42 13.44
N LEU A 184 -13.64 30.95 12.67
CA LEU A 184 -12.32 30.52 13.13
C LEU A 184 -11.33 31.66 13.13
#